data_a3fcca5f7d852d9c59d4f6c3aefc1016
#
_entry.id   a3fcca5f7d852d9c59d4f6c3aefc1016
#
_cell.length_a   1.000
_cell.length_b   1.000
_cell.length_c   1.000
_cell.angle_alpha   90.00
_cell.angle_beta   90.00
_cell.angle_gamma   90.00
#
_symmetry.space_group_name_H-M   'P 1'
#
loop_
_entity.id
_entity.type
_entity.pdbx_description
1 polymer ?
#
loop_
_entity_poly.entity_id
_entity_poly.type
_entity_poly.pdbx_seq_one_letter_code
_entity_poly.pdbx_strand_id
1 'polypeptide(L)'
;MGKPTGFIEYLRELPVDHSPAERVRDWNEFHHHMDEKRLRQQGARCMDCGVPFCHTGKLISGMASGCPVNNLIPEWNDLVFHEL
;
A
#
# COMPACT_ATOMS: atom_id res chain seq x y z
N MET A 1 4.94 8.56 11.09
CA MET A 1 4.06 7.50 11.63
C MET A 1 2.60 7.84 11.32
N GLY A 2 1.86 6.94 10.72
CA GLY A 2 0.43 7.10 10.53
C GLY A 2 -0.31 7.06 11.87
N LYS A 3 -1.52 6.55 11.88
CA LYS A 3 -2.27 6.42 13.13
C LYS A 3 -1.89 5.10 13.82
N PRO A 4 -1.45 5.09 15.09
CA PRO A 4 -1.00 3.87 15.77
C PRO A 4 -2.04 2.73 15.80
N THR A 5 -3.32 3.08 15.82
CA THR A 5 -4.42 2.10 15.83
C THR A 5 -5.12 1.98 14.47
N GLY A 6 -4.58 2.58 13.42
CA GLY A 6 -5.21 2.61 12.09
C GLY A 6 -5.48 1.21 11.54
N PHE A 7 -4.60 0.26 11.77
CA PHE A 7 -4.77 -1.12 11.30
C PHE A 7 -5.96 -1.84 11.96
N ILE A 8 -6.42 -1.35 13.10
CA ILE A 8 -7.61 -1.86 13.80
C ILE A 8 -8.86 -1.12 13.34
N GLU A 9 -8.76 0.21 13.20
CA GLU A 9 -9.92 1.08 12.90
C GLU A 9 -10.34 1.01 11.42
N TYR A 10 -9.40 0.79 10.51
CA TYR A 10 -9.67 0.80 9.07
C TYR A 10 -9.45 -0.59 8.49
N LEU A 11 -10.41 -1.06 7.71
CA LEU A 11 -10.27 -2.32 6.97
C LEU A 11 -9.35 -2.12 5.77
N ARG A 12 -8.66 -3.20 5.40
CA ARG A 12 -7.82 -3.19 4.20
C ARG A 12 -8.71 -3.08 2.96
N GLU A 13 -8.36 -2.15 2.09
CA GLU A 13 -9.03 -1.93 0.80
C GLU A 13 -8.00 -1.90 -0.32
N LEU A 14 -8.41 -2.36 -1.50
CA LEU A 14 -7.60 -2.29 -2.71
C LEU A 14 -8.39 -1.52 -3.78
N PRO A 15 -7.69 -0.87 -4.74
CA PRO A 15 -8.36 -0.27 -5.88
C PRO A 15 -9.16 -1.31 -6.65
N VAL A 16 -10.29 -0.89 -7.22
CA VAL A 16 -11.09 -1.76 -8.07
C VAL A 16 -10.44 -1.83 -9.45
N ASP A 17 -10.35 -3.04 -10.02
CA ASP A 17 -9.82 -3.25 -11.35
C ASP A 17 -10.96 -3.27 -12.37
N HIS A 18 -10.64 -2.87 -13.62
CA HIS A 18 -11.55 -3.09 -14.74
C HIS A 18 -11.77 -4.58 -14.95
N SER A 19 -12.94 -4.98 -15.45
CA SER A 19 -13.23 -6.38 -15.72
C SER A 19 -12.25 -6.95 -16.79
N PRO A 20 -11.95 -8.25 -16.74
CA PRO A 20 -11.08 -8.85 -17.76
C PRO A 20 -11.56 -8.64 -19.20
N ALA A 21 -12.88 -8.63 -19.41
CA ALA A 21 -13.45 -8.38 -20.74
C ALA A 21 -13.15 -6.97 -21.27
N GLU A 22 -13.10 -5.99 -20.39
CA GLU A 22 -12.73 -4.62 -20.75
C GLU A 22 -11.22 -4.48 -20.95
N ARG A 23 -10.42 -5.16 -20.15
CA ARG A 23 -8.95 -5.06 -20.19
C ARG A 23 -8.34 -5.60 -21.47
N VAL A 24 -8.95 -6.59 -22.12
CA VAL A 24 -8.43 -7.19 -23.36
C VAL A 24 -8.54 -6.25 -24.57
N ARG A 25 -9.29 -5.14 -24.46
CA ARG A 25 -9.51 -4.21 -25.56
C ARG A 25 -8.38 -3.20 -25.77
N ASP A 26 -7.57 -2.97 -24.72
CA ASP A 26 -6.49 -1.98 -24.78
C ASP A 26 -5.34 -2.38 -23.86
N TRP A 27 -4.28 -1.56 -23.88
CA TRP A 27 -3.09 -1.74 -23.05
C TRP A 27 -2.99 -0.65 -21.99
N ASN A 28 -4.08 0.06 -21.71
CA ASN A 28 -4.11 1.12 -20.71
C ASN A 28 -4.15 0.55 -19.29
N GLU A 29 -3.98 1.42 -18.31
CA GLU A 29 -4.09 1.05 -16.91
C GLU A 29 -5.47 0.46 -16.63
N PHE A 30 -5.52 -0.67 -15.94
CA PHE A 30 -6.76 -1.38 -15.64
C PHE A 30 -7.25 -1.18 -14.20
N HIS A 31 -6.50 -0.43 -13.39
CA HIS A 31 -6.92 -0.10 -12.03
C HIS A 31 -7.73 1.19 -12.02
N HIS A 32 -8.85 1.19 -11.30
CA HIS A 32 -9.56 2.43 -11.00
C HIS A 32 -8.79 3.18 -9.91
N HIS A 33 -8.75 4.50 -10.01
CA HIS A 33 -8.12 5.31 -8.99
C HIS A 33 -8.94 5.28 -7.70
N MET A 34 -8.29 5.04 -6.57
CA MET A 34 -8.95 5.05 -5.27
C MET A 34 -9.21 6.48 -4.82
N ASP A 35 -10.35 6.70 -4.15
CA ASP A 35 -10.67 7.98 -3.53
C ASP A 35 -9.56 8.40 -2.55
N GLU A 36 -9.18 9.68 -2.56
CA GLU A 36 -8.11 10.20 -1.71
C GLU A 36 -8.35 9.92 -0.22
N LYS A 37 -9.59 10.09 0.23
CA LYS A 37 -9.94 9.82 1.64
C LYS A 37 -9.66 8.37 2.01
N ARG A 38 -10.06 7.43 1.16
CA ARG A 38 -9.79 6.00 1.37
C ARG A 38 -8.31 5.69 1.31
N LEU A 39 -7.60 6.30 0.37
CA LEU A 39 -6.16 6.12 0.21
C LEU A 39 -5.42 6.58 1.47
N ARG A 40 -5.81 7.71 2.04
CA ARG A 40 -5.24 8.21 3.29
C ARG A 40 -5.51 7.28 4.46
N GLN A 41 -6.71 6.72 4.53
CA GLN A 41 -7.04 5.73 5.56
C GLN A 41 -6.17 4.48 5.42
N GLN A 42 -5.90 4.03 4.20
CA GLN A 42 -4.99 2.90 3.97
C GLN A 42 -3.56 3.23 4.39
N GLY A 43 -3.09 4.44 4.14
CA GLY A 43 -1.79 4.90 4.64
C GLY A 43 -1.72 4.89 6.16
N ALA A 44 -2.82 5.20 6.83
CA ALA A 44 -2.89 5.19 8.29
C ALA A 44 -2.78 3.79 8.90
N ARG A 45 -2.97 2.73 8.13
CA ARG A 45 -2.86 1.36 8.62
C ARG A 45 -1.42 0.94 8.91
N CYS A 46 -0.44 1.68 8.42
CA CYS A 46 0.97 1.38 8.69
C CYS A 46 1.28 1.65 10.16
N MET A 47 1.78 0.63 10.87
CA MET A 47 2.13 0.72 12.30
C MET A 47 3.50 1.34 12.56
N ASP A 48 4.30 1.52 11.51
CA ASP A 48 5.70 1.92 11.65
C ASP A 48 6.42 1.01 12.67
N CYS A 49 6.46 -0.27 12.36
CA CYS A 49 6.82 -1.32 13.31
C CYS A 49 8.28 -1.33 13.78
N GLY A 50 9.13 -0.46 13.24
CA GLY A 50 10.53 -0.36 13.60
C GLY A 50 11.43 -1.46 13.00
N VAL A 51 10.83 -2.57 12.53
CA VAL A 51 11.53 -3.64 11.79
C VAL A 51 10.78 -3.83 10.48
N PRO A 52 10.88 -2.88 9.55
CA PRO A 52 10.00 -2.83 8.38
C PRO A 52 10.44 -3.83 7.30
N PHE A 53 9.97 -5.06 7.40
CA PHE A 53 10.19 -6.08 6.37
C PHE A 53 9.72 -5.62 4.99
N CYS A 54 8.79 -4.68 4.94
CA CYS A 54 8.24 -4.15 3.68
C CYS A 54 9.30 -3.47 2.80
N HIS A 55 10.41 -2.98 3.34
CA HIS A 55 11.47 -2.35 2.54
C HIS A 55 12.84 -2.99 2.69
N THR A 56 12.92 -4.22 3.18
CA THR A 56 14.23 -4.90 3.33
C THR A 56 14.65 -5.71 2.11
N GLY A 57 13.71 -6.18 1.31
CA GLY A 57 14.02 -6.99 0.12
C GLY A 57 14.66 -8.34 0.42
N LYS A 58 14.51 -8.85 1.63
CA LYS A 58 15.12 -10.12 2.05
C LYS A 58 14.23 -11.31 1.71
N LEU A 59 14.86 -12.47 1.55
CA LEU A 59 14.12 -13.72 1.44
C LEU A 59 13.73 -14.20 2.84
N ILE A 60 12.46 -14.51 3.01
CA ILE A 60 11.92 -15.09 4.24
C ILE A 60 11.39 -16.48 3.88
N SER A 61 11.96 -17.52 4.49
CA SER A 61 11.62 -18.92 4.20
C SER A 61 11.66 -19.25 2.70
N GLY A 62 12.63 -18.68 1.99
CA GLY A 62 12.79 -18.88 0.55
C GLY A 62 11.90 -18.04 -0.34
N MET A 63 11.02 -17.21 0.24
CA MET A 63 10.12 -16.33 -0.51
C MET A 63 10.61 -14.89 -0.49
N ALA A 64 10.53 -14.22 -1.63
CA ALA A 64 10.84 -12.80 -1.71
C ALA A 64 9.86 -11.98 -0.87
N SER A 65 10.38 -11.02 -0.12
CA SER A 65 9.56 -10.15 0.72
C SER A 65 10.01 -8.70 0.60
N GLY A 66 9.05 -7.79 0.69
CA GLY A 66 9.30 -6.35 0.74
C GLY A 66 9.84 -5.77 -0.56
N CYS A 67 10.37 -4.56 -0.46
CA CYS A 67 10.90 -3.82 -1.60
C CYS A 67 12.40 -4.08 -1.78
N PRO A 68 12.84 -4.61 -2.95
CA PRO A 68 14.25 -4.92 -3.17
C PRO A 68 15.15 -3.68 -3.29
N VAL A 69 14.57 -2.51 -3.55
CA VAL A 69 15.31 -1.24 -3.62
C VAL A 69 15.21 -0.41 -2.35
N ASN A 70 14.67 -0.99 -1.29
CA ASN A 70 14.60 -0.40 0.05
C ASN A 70 13.86 0.94 0.10
N ASN A 71 12.70 1.03 -0.56
CA ASN A 71 11.84 2.21 -0.45
C ASN A 71 11.40 2.43 1.00
N LEU A 72 11.29 3.68 1.39
CA LEU A 72 10.89 4.07 2.75
C LEU A 72 9.37 4.00 2.90
N ILE A 73 8.82 2.79 2.93
CA ILE A 73 7.38 2.55 2.89
C ILE A 73 6.64 3.13 4.11
N PRO A 74 7.11 2.95 5.36
CA PRO A 74 6.43 3.58 6.50
C PRO A 74 6.37 5.10 6.41
N GLU A 75 7.44 5.74 5.93
CA GLU A 75 7.52 7.19 5.81
C GLU A 75 6.54 7.70 4.76
N TRP A 76 6.45 7.06 3.60
CA TRP A 76 5.49 7.51 2.60
C TRP A 76 4.04 7.26 3.02
N ASN A 77 3.76 6.18 3.77
CA ASN A 77 2.43 5.95 4.33
C ASN A 77 2.03 7.07 5.29
N ASP A 78 2.97 7.54 6.10
CA ASP A 78 2.75 8.67 6.99
C ASP A 78 2.43 9.95 6.22
N LEU A 79 3.22 10.23 5.17
CA LEU A 79 2.99 11.39 4.32
C LEU A 79 1.63 11.35 3.64
N VAL A 80 1.24 10.19 3.10
CA VAL A 80 -0.08 10.00 2.47
C VAL A 80 -1.20 10.26 3.46
N PHE A 81 -1.08 9.75 4.69
CA PHE A 81 -2.08 9.97 5.72
C PHE A 81 -2.24 11.45 6.09
N HIS A 82 -1.15 12.19 6.13
CA HIS A 82 -1.14 13.62 6.50
C HIS A 82 -1.30 14.58 5.32
N GLU A 83 -1.57 14.09 4.12
CA GLU A 83 -1.75 14.90 2.90
C GLU A 83 -0.51 15.68 2.46
N LEU A 84 0.65 15.18 2.75
CA LEU A 84 1.91 15.87 2.41
C LEU A 84 2.52 15.42 1.08
#